data_a8f4d15e428a9a8693305f28f54306c0
#
_entry.id   a8f4d15e428a9a8693305f28f54306c0
#
_cell.length_a   1.000
_cell.length_b   1.000
_cell.length_c   1.000
_cell.angle_alpha   90.00
_cell.angle_beta   90.00
_cell.angle_gamma   90.00
#
_symmetry.space_group_name_H-M   'P 1'
#
loop_
_entity.id
_entity.type
_entity.pdbx_description
1 polymer ?
#
loop_
_entity_poly.entity_id
_entity_poly.type
_entity_poly.pdbx_seq_one_letter_code
_entity_poly.pdbx_strand_id
1 'polypeptide(L)' 'MNPDMTNAAWMTSRACNNSACVQVAHLPGGLVALRDSKDTGKAAHVFDREEWGAFLTGVRNGEFDLPAA' A
#
# COMPACT_ATOMS: atom_id res chain seq x y z
N MET A 1 2.94 -14.83 12.20
CA MET A 1 4.33 -14.39 11.99
C MET A 1 4.34 -13.28 10.95
N ASN A 2 4.99 -12.17 11.26
CA ASN A 2 5.06 -11.06 10.32
C ASN A 2 6.10 -11.36 9.24
N PRO A 3 5.81 -11.03 7.98
CA PRO A 3 6.80 -11.20 6.93
C PRO A 3 8.00 -10.29 7.16
N ASP A 4 9.16 -10.74 6.71
CA ASP A 4 10.38 -9.95 6.76
C ASP A 4 10.32 -8.88 5.67
N MET A 5 10.37 -7.63 6.09
CA MET A 5 10.32 -6.48 5.18
C MET A 5 11.64 -5.72 5.11
N THR A 6 12.72 -6.33 5.62
CA THR A 6 14.02 -5.67 5.69
C THR A 6 14.50 -5.15 4.33
N ASN A 7 14.28 -5.93 3.28
CA ASN A 7 14.71 -5.57 1.94
C ASN A 7 13.52 -5.21 1.03
N ALA A 8 12.41 -4.79 1.61
CA ALA A 8 11.22 -4.45 0.82
C ALA A 8 11.50 -3.25 -0.09
N ALA A 9 11.10 -3.38 -1.35
CA ALA A 9 11.20 -2.30 -2.31
C ALA A 9 9.90 -1.49 -2.28
N TRP A 10 9.93 -0.40 -1.52
CA TRP A 10 8.74 0.45 -1.36
C TRP A 10 8.55 1.36 -2.57
N MET A 11 7.34 1.37 -3.07
CA MET A 11 6.96 2.17 -4.24
C MET A 11 5.93 3.21 -3.85
N THR A 12 5.98 4.37 -4.49
CA THR A 12 4.96 5.41 -4.37
C THR A 12 4.37 5.71 -5.73
N SER A 13 3.15 6.23 -5.76
CA SER A 13 2.56 6.69 -7.00
C SER A 13 3.35 7.88 -7.55
N ARG A 14 3.48 7.94 -8.87
CA ARG A 14 4.08 9.09 -9.55
C ARG A 14 3.26 10.37 -9.32
N ALA A 15 2.00 10.24 -8.93
CA ALA A 15 1.16 11.39 -8.59
C ALA A 15 1.56 12.01 -7.26
N CYS A 16 2.33 11.29 -6.43
CA CYS A 16 2.77 11.80 -5.15
C CYS A 16 3.99 12.68 -5.36
N ASN A 17 3.85 13.97 -5.08
CA ASN A 17 4.90 14.96 -5.30
C ASN A 17 5.34 15.67 -4.02
N ASN A 18 5.05 15.08 -2.88
CA ASN A 18 5.50 15.60 -1.57
C ASN A 18 6.01 14.42 -0.73
N SER A 19 6.40 14.69 0.52
CA SER A 19 6.99 13.66 1.38
C SER A 19 5.96 12.78 2.08
N ALA A 20 4.67 13.11 1.99
CA ALA A 20 3.60 12.38 2.67
C ALA A 20 2.84 11.53 1.65
N CYS A 21 3.27 10.29 1.48
CA CYS A 21 2.75 9.41 0.44
C CYS A 21 2.39 8.04 1.00
N VAL A 22 1.43 7.41 0.36
CA VAL A 22 1.16 5.98 0.59
C VAL A 22 2.23 5.18 -0.14
N GLN A 23 2.81 4.21 0.54
CA GLN A 23 3.84 3.33 -0.03
C GLN A 23 3.37 1.89 -0.05
N VAL A 24 3.72 1.17 -1.12
CA VAL A 24 3.34 -0.22 -1.35
C VAL A 24 4.59 -1.02 -1.64
N ALA A 25 4.69 -2.22 -1.07
CA ALA A 25 5.76 -3.15 -1.41
C ALA A 25 5.18 -4.53 -1.68
N HIS A 26 5.64 -5.14 -2.77
CA HIS A 26 5.30 -6.54 -3.06
C HIS A 26 6.28 -7.43 -2.33
N LEU A 27 5.75 -8.36 -1.55
CA LEU A 27 6.56 -9.25 -0.71
C LEU A 27 6.51 -10.67 -1.26
N PRO A 28 7.45 -11.53 -0.83
CA PRO A 28 7.40 -12.94 -1.21
C PRO A 28 6.08 -13.59 -0.79
N GLY A 29 5.64 -14.59 -1.55
CA GLY A 29 4.43 -15.33 -1.25
C GLY A 29 3.14 -14.62 -1.67
N GLY A 30 3.23 -13.59 -2.51
CA GLY A 30 2.05 -12.88 -2.98
C GLY A 30 1.47 -11.88 -1.99
N LEU A 31 2.20 -11.62 -0.91
CA LEU A 31 1.76 -10.63 0.08
C LEU A 31 2.08 -9.21 -0.39
N VAL A 32 1.29 -8.25 0.09
CA VAL A 32 1.47 -6.84 -0.24
C VAL A 32 1.45 -6.04 1.06
N ALA A 33 2.47 -5.20 1.24
CA ALA A 33 2.56 -4.31 2.40
C ALA A 33 2.18 -2.89 2.00
N LEU A 34 1.47 -2.21 2.89
CA LEU A 34 1.02 -0.82 2.68
C LEU A 34 1.39 -0.02 3.93
N ARG A 35 1.96 1.17 3.72
CA ARG A 35 2.30 2.04 4.85
C ARG A 35 2.20 3.51 4.43
N ASP A 36 2.20 4.36 5.45
CA ASP A 36 2.28 5.81 5.28
C ASP A 36 3.75 6.22 5.42
N SER A 37 4.28 6.92 4.43
CA SER A 37 5.68 7.35 4.45
C SER A 37 5.96 8.38 5.55
N LYS A 38 4.93 9.00 6.11
CA LYS A 38 5.10 9.97 7.20
C LYS A 38 5.58 9.31 8.50
N ASP A 39 5.29 8.02 8.66
CA ASP A 39 5.63 7.31 9.89
C ASP A 39 6.04 5.87 9.57
N THR A 40 7.29 5.72 9.16
CA THR A 40 7.83 4.41 8.81
C THR A 40 8.15 3.56 10.03
N GLY A 41 8.05 4.14 11.23
CA GLY A 41 8.20 3.40 12.49
C GLY A 41 6.99 2.59 12.87
N LYS A 42 5.82 2.91 12.29
CA LYS A 42 4.63 2.10 12.50
C LYS A 42 4.70 0.82 11.67
N ALA A 43 4.10 -0.25 12.19
CA ALA A 43 4.01 -1.50 11.46
C ALA A 43 3.20 -1.29 10.18
N ALA A 44 3.68 -1.83 9.07
CA ALA A 44 2.94 -1.79 7.82
C ALA A 44 1.74 -2.74 7.90
N HIS A 45 0.68 -2.43 7.15
CA HIS A 45 -0.43 -3.33 6.97
C HIS A 45 -0.08 -4.34 5.88
N VAL A 46 -0.37 -5.62 6.10
CA VAL A 46 -0.02 -6.68 5.16
C VAL A 46 -1.30 -7.35 4.70
N PHE A 47 -1.45 -7.49 3.40
CA PHE A 47 -2.62 -8.07 2.77
C PHE A 47 -2.20 -9.23 1.88
N ASP A 48 -3.09 -10.20 1.69
CA ASP A 48 -2.84 -11.28 0.74
C ASP A 48 -3.21 -10.82 -0.68
N ARG A 49 -2.90 -11.68 -1.64
CA ARG A 49 -3.14 -11.36 -3.06
C ARG A 49 -4.62 -11.11 -3.35
N GLU A 50 -5.50 -11.87 -2.74
CA GLU A 50 -6.94 -11.77 -2.98
C GLU A 50 -7.50 -10.47 -2.44
N GLU A 51 -7.12 -10.12 -1.21
CA GLU A 51 -7.51 -8.84 -0.60
C GLU A 51 -7.03 -7.67 -1.42
N TRP A 52 -5.77 -7.73 -1.84
CA TRP A 52 -5.17 -6.64 -2.61
C TRP A 52 -5.84 -6.48 -3.97
N GLY A 53 -6.15 -7.60 -4.65
CA GLY A 53 -6.86 -7.57 -5.93
C GLY A 53 -8.23 -6.93 -5.80
N ALA A 54 -8.98 -7.29 -4.76
CA ALA A 54 -10.29 -6.70 -4.50
C ALA A 54 -10.18 -5.20 -4.24
N PHE A 55 -9.17 -4.79 -3.46
CA PHE A 55 -8.93 -3.37 -3.19
C PHE A 55 -8.65 -2.60 -4.48
N LEU A 56 -7.78 -3.12 -5.34
CA LEU A 56 -7.46 -2.45 -6.60
C LEU A 56 -8.69 -2.33 -7.51
N THR A 57 -9.54 -3.34 -7.52
CA THR A 57 -10.78 -3.28 -8.28
C THR A 57 -11.67 -2.14 -7.78
N GLY A 58 -11.81 -2.01 -6.47
CA GLY A 58 -12.58 -0.92 -5.88
C GLY A 58 -12.01 0.45 -6.22
N VAL A 59 -10.68 0.58 -6.17
CA VAL A 59 -10.01 1.82 -6.55
C VAL A 59 -10.31 2.18 -8.00
N ARG A 60 -10.19 1.23 -8.93
CA ARG A 60 -10.45 1.47 -10.35
C ARG A 60 -11.90 1.84 -10.62
N ASN A 61 -12.81 1.34 -9.80
CA ASN A 61 -14.24 1.64 -9.93
C ASN A 61 -14.64 2.95 -9.24
N GLY A 62 -13.70 3.66 -8.64
CA GLY A 62 -13.98 4.92 -7.97
C GLY A 62 -14.67 4.76 -6.62
N GLU A 63 -14.72 3.54 -6.07
CA GLU A 63 -15.47 3.27 -4.83
C GLU A 63 -14.88 3.97 -3.61
N PHE A 64 -13.58 4.27 -3.65
CA PHE A 64 -12.86 4.88 -2.52
C PHE A 64 -12.43 6.31 -2.82
N ASP A 65 -12.94 6.92 -3.87
CA ASP A 65 -12.66 8.30 -4.16
C ASP A 65 -13.20 9.19 -3.04
N LEU A 66 -12.51 10.31 -2.82
CA LEU A 66 -12.98 11.25 -1.83
C LEU A 66 -14.34 11.81 -2.23
N PRO A 67 -15.25 12.02 -1.27
CA PRO A 67 -16.53 12.65 -1.59
C PRO A 67 -16.27 14.03 -2.22
N ALA A 68 -17.16 14.44 -3.12
CA ALA A 68 -17.10 15.77 -3.68
C ALA A 68 -17.27 16.80 -2.57
N ALA A 69 -16.40 17.80 -2.56
CA ALA A 69 -16.44 18.85 -1.54
C ALA A 69 -17.59 19.82 -1.80
#